data_3a63bb20dd590a0f1dc7750c079b715d
#
_entry.id   3a63bb20dd590a0f1dc7750c079b715d
#
_cell.length_a   1.000
_cell.length_b   1.000
_cell.length_c   1.000
_cell.angle_alpha   90.00
_cell.angle_beta   90.00
_cell.angle_gamma   90.00
#
_symmetry.space_group_name_H-M   'P 1'
#
loop_
_entity.id
_entity.type
_entity.pdbx_description
1 polymer ?
#
loop_
_entity_poly.entity_id
_entity_poly.type
_entity_poly.pdbx_seq_one_letter_code
_entity_poly.pdbx_strand_id
1 'polypeptide(L)'
;MFDRAIRVELHKRKGKSAKFRFPTQCPECDTPLRKDEGGVYIRCPNFNCPAQWKERLRYFSSRNAMQIEGLGEALIDQLIGQNLVATYGDLYRLEENQLVALERMGKKSAENLLAQIDASRQRGLGRLLNALS
;
A
#
# COMPACT_ATOMS: atom_id res chain seq x y z
N MET A 1 22.49 4.66 1.91
CA MET A 1 23.55 3.69 2.33
C MET A 1 22.84 2.43 2.79
N PHE A 2 23.17 1.30 2.23
CA PHE A 2 22.56 0.03 2.64
C PHE A 2 23.40 -0.58 3.76
N ASP A 3 22.87 -0.65 4.97
CA ASP A 3 23.49 -1.38 6.09
C ASP A 3 23.39 -2.88 5.82
N ARG A 4 24.40 -3.39 5.16
CA ARG A 4 24.53 -4.83 4.95
C ARG A 4 25.30 -5.45 6.12
N ALA A 5 24.64 -6.31 6.88
CA ALA A 5 25.34 -7.11 7.88
C ALA A 5 26.39 -8.00 7.21
N ILE A 6 27.67 -7.80 7.57
CA ILE A 6 28.81 -8.53 6.98
C ILE A 6 28.98 -9.89 7.65
N ARG A 7 28.81 -9.94 8.99
CA ARG A 7 28.96 -11.17 9.80
C ARG A 7 28.23 -11.05 11.12
N VAL A 8 28.04 -12.19 11.78
CA VAL A 8 27.49 -12.28 13.14
C VAL A 8 28.61 -12.50 14.14
N GLU A 9 28.72 -11.60 15.10
CA GLU A 9 29.70 -11.68 16.19
C GLU A 9 29.16 -12.55 17.36
N LEU A 10 29.22 -13.86 17.19
CA LEU A 10 28.64 -14.83 18.14
C LEU A 10 29.18 -14.68 19.59
N HIS A 11 30.45 -14.31 19.72
CA HIS A 11 31.09 -14.15 21.04
C HIS A 11 30.53 -12.96 21.84
N LYS A 12 29.87 -12.00 21.16
CA LYS A 12 29.26 -10.83 21.83
C LYS A 12 27.83 -11.10 22.29
N ARG A 13 27.26 -12.27 21.99
CA ARG A 13 25.91 -12.63 22.45
C ARG A 13 25.89 -12.84 23.94
N LYS A 14 25.13 -12.05 24.68
CA LYS A 14 24.86 -12.22 26.10
C LYS A 14 23.61 -13.10 26.28
N GLY A 15 23.80 -14.35 26.72
CA GLY A 15 22.70 -15.27 27.00
C GLY A 15 22.16 -16.03 25.79
N LYS A 16 21.18 -16.92 26.05
CA LYS A 16 20.47 -17.68 25.02
C LYS A 16 19.24 -16.88 24.58
N SER A 17 19.35 -16.17 23.47
CA SER A 17 18.18 -15.55 22.84
C SER A 17 17.29 -16.63 22.23
N ALA A 18 15.96 -16.54 22.43
CA ALA A 18 15.01 -17.40 21.74
C ALA A 18 15.14 -17.22 20.23
N LYS A 19 14.97 -18.32 19.49
CA LYS A 19 14.92 -18.25 18.02
C LYS A 19 13.67 -17.51 17.60
N PHE A 20 13.82 -16.51 16.71
CA PHE A 20 12.68 -15.86 16.09
C PHE A 20 11.85 -16.88 15.28
N ARG A 21 10.56 -16.86 15.48
CA ARG A 21 9.61 -17.67 14.68
C ARG A 21 8.81 -16.75 13.79
N PHE A 22 8.87 -17.00 12.49
CA PHE A 22 8.05 -16.28 11.55
C PHE A 22 6.56 -16.60 11.80
N PRO A 23 5.66 -15.61 11.65
CA PRO A 23 4.24 -15.87 11.73
C PRO A 23 3.83 -16.87 10.64
N THR A 24 2.86 -17.70 10.96
CA THR A 24 2.26 -18.66 10.01
C THR A 24 0.98 -18.12 9.37
N GLN A 25 0.44 -17.07 9.95
CA GLN A 25 -0.75 -16.36 9.48
C GLN A 25 -0.43 -14.90 9.21
N CYS A 26 -1.16 -14.30 8.30
CA CYS A 26 -1.03 -12.87 7.98
C CYS A 26 -1.50 -12.02 9.16
N PRO A 27 -0.70 -11.07 9.67
CA PRO A 27 -1.10 -10.22 10.79
C PRO A 27 -2.26 -9.28 10.48
N GLU A 28 -2.59 -9.07 9.20
CA GLU A 28 -3.65 -8.15 8.78
C GLU A 28 -4.99 -8.83 8.46
N CYS A 29 -4.96 -10.09 8.00
CA CYS A 29 -6.17 -10.78 7.54
C CYS A 29 -6.25 -12.25 7.98
N ASP A 30 -5.36 -12.70 8.87
CA ASP A 30 -5.29 -14.06 9.44
C ASP A 30 -5.19 -15.21 8.41
N THR A 31 -5.10 -14.90 7.12
CA THR A 31 -4.93 -15.91 6.08
C THR A 31 -3.59 -16.65 6.25
N PRO A 32 -3.55 -17.98 6.14
CA PRO A 32 -2.32 -18.74 6.20
C PRO A 32 -1.31 -18.26 5.16
N LEU A 33 -0.10 -17.93 5.62
CA LEU A 33 0.97 -17.48 4.77
C LEU A 33 1.53 -18.63 3.92
N ARG A 34 1.94 -18.32 2.69
CA ARG A 34 2.60 -19.26 1.80
C ARG A 34 4.04 -18.83 1.54
N LYS A 35 4.90 -19.83 1.51
CA LYS A 35 6.29 -19.64 1.10
C LYS A 35 6.40 -19.94 -0.39
N ASP A 36 7.09 -19.08 -1.13
CA ASP A 36 7.34 -19.30 -2.56
C ASP A 36 8.16 -20.58 -2.76
N GLU A 37 7.84 -21.38 -3.76
CA GLU A 37 8.59 -22.60 -4.12
C GLU A 37 10.04 -22.23 -4.47
N GLY A 38 11.00 -22.80 -3.72
CA GLY A 38 12.42 -22.48 -3.87
C GLY A 38 12.83 -21.09 -3.44
N GLY A 39 11.91 -20.26 -2.99
CA GLY A 39 12.14 -18.89 -2.57
C GLY A 39 12.36 -18.71 -1.06
N VAL A 40 12.79 -17.51 -0.69
CA VAL A 40 12.97 -17.10 0.70
C VAL A 40 11.79 -16.24 1.21
N TYR A 41 10.87 -15.86 0.32
CA TYR A 41 9.77 -14.97 0.64
C TYR A 41 8.57 -15.73 1.19
N ILE A 42 7.97 -15.18 2.25
CA ILE A 42 6.71 -15.63 2.83
C ILE A 42 5.68 -14.56 2.50
N ARG A 43 4.58 -14.94 1.85
CA ARG A 43 3.57 -14.00 1.35
C ARG A 43 2.17 -14.40 1.80
N CYS A 44 1.31 -13.41 1.93
CA CYS A 44 -0.12 -13.62 2.09
C CYS A 44 -0.75 -13.88 0.70
N PRO A 45 -1.41 -15.03 0.49
CA PRO A 45 -2.06 -15.34 -0.79
C PRO A 45 -3.43 -14.68 -0.97
N ASN A 46 -3.95 -14.01 0.05
CA ASN A 46 -5.26 -13.38 0.00
C ASN A 46 -5.22 -12.10 -0.83
N PHE A 47 -5.82 -12.13 -2.01
CA PHE A 47 -5.92 -10.96 -2.89
C PHE A 47 -6.66 -9.77 -2.24
N ASN A 48 -7.61 -10.04 -1.34
CA ASN A 48 -8.38 -9.02 -0.63
C ASN A 48 -7.74 -8.59 0.70
N CYS A 49 -6.48 -8.95 0.95
CA CYS A 49 -5.76 -8.51 2.14
C CYS A 49 -5.66 -6.97 2.18
N PRO A 50 -6.09 -6.31 3.27
CA PRO A 50 -6.05 -4.84 3.37
C PRO A 50 -4.66 -4.25 3.15
N ALA A 51 -3.63 -4.88 3.69
CA ALA A 51 -2.25 -4.44 3.51
C ALA A 51 -1.81 -4.49 2.03
N GLN A 52 -2.20 -5.54 1.30
CA GLN A 52 -1.90 -5.65 -0.13
C GLN A 52 -2.71 -4.65 -0.96
N TRP A 53 -3.97 -4.41 -0.60
CA TRP A 53 -4.80 -3.42 -1.26
C TRP A 53 -4.20 -2.01 -1.12
N LYS A 54 -3.75 -1.66 0.08
CA LYS A 54 -3.06 -0.41 0.37
C LYS A 54 -1.82 -0.22 -0.52
N GLU A 55 -0.95 -1.24 -0.63
CA GLU A 55 0.24 -1.18 -1.48
C GLU A 55 -0.10 -1.08 -2.96
N ARG A 56 -1.11 -1.80 -3.43
CA ARG A 56 -1.58 -1.70 -4.82
C ARG A 56 -2.14 -0.31 -5.13
N LEU A 57 -2.91 0.29 -4.23
CA LEU A 57 -3.45 1.64 -4.42
C LEU A 57 -2.32 2.68 -4.40
N ARG A 58 -1.31 2.48 -3.53
CA ARG A 58 -0.11 3.31 -3.49
C ARG A 58 0.67 3.24 -4.80
N TYR A 59 0.87 2.04 -5.34
CA TYR A 59 1.54 1.85 -6.62
C TYR A 59 0.71 2.47 -7.77
N PHE A 60 -0.60 2.23 -7.80
CA PHE A 60 -1.51 2.78 -8.80
C PHE A 60 -1.42 4.31 -8.88
N SER A 61 -1.33 4.99 -7.73
CA SER A 61 -1.23 6.45 -7.67
C SER A 61 0.17 6.99 -7.95
N SER A 62 1.18 6.13 -8.00
CA SER A 62 2.59 6.53 -8.13
C SER A 62 2.91 7.21 -9.45
N ARG A 63 4.07 7.91 -9.48
CA ARG A 63 4.57 8.63 -10.65
C ARG A 63 4.74 7.73 -11.88
N ASN A 64 5.09 6.47 -11.67
CA ASN A 64 5.32 5.51 -12.76
C ASN A 64 4.02 4.87 -13.28
N ALA A 65 2.92 5.05 -12.56
CA ALA A 65 1.60 4.54 -12.91
C ALA A 65 0.65 5.68 -13.29
N MET A 66 -0.47 5.86 -12.58
CA MET A 66 -1.48 6.89 -12.91
C MET A 66 -1.09 8.30 -12.50
N GLN A 67 -0.06 8.47 -11.68
CA GLN A 67 0.49 9.76 -11.26
C GLN A 67 -0.59 10.69 -10.67
N ILE A 68 -1.16 10.29 -9.55
CA ILE A 68 -2.16 11.06 -8.81
C ILE A 68 -1.45 11.74 -7.64
N GLU A 69 -1.10 13.00 -7.82
CA GLU A 69 -0.43 13.78 -6.78
C GLU A 69 -1.40 14.07 -5.63
N GLY A 70 -0.88 14.08 -4.41
CA GLY A 70 -1.69 14.29 -3.20
C GLY A 70 -2.28 13.02 -2.59
N LEU A 71 -2.27 11.89 -3.29
CA LEU A 71 -2.71 10.60 -2.77
C LEU A 71 -1.56 9.87 -2.07
N GLY A 72 -1.13 10.41 -0.94
CA GLY A 72 -0.07 9.83 -0.10
C GLY A 72 -0.57 8.72 0.82
N GLU A 73 0.39 8.04 1.48
CA GLU A 73 0.13 6.87 2.35
C GLU A 73 -0.91 7.15 3.44
N ALA A 74 -0.76 8.26 4.17
CA ALA A 74 -1.69 8.62 5.24
C ALA A 74 -3.13 8.84 4.76
N LEU A 75 -3.30 9.36 3.54
CA LEU A 75 -4.62 9.56 2.95
C LEU A 75 -5.19 8.23 2.44
N ILE A 76 -4.38 7.38 1.84
CA ILE A 76 -4.77 6.03 1.43
C ILE A 76 -5.28 5.24 2.64
N ASP A 77 -4.60 5.34 3.79
CA ASP A 77 -5.01 4.69 5.03
C ASP A 77 -6.39 5.14 5.49
N GLN A 78 -6.66 6.44 5.43
CA GLN A 78 -7.97 6.97 5.81
C GLN A 78 -9.06 6.51 4.83
N LEU A 79 -8.80 6.57 3.52
CA LEU A 79 -9.77 6.17 2.49
C LEU A 79 -10.15 4.69 2.61
N ILE A 80 -9.19 3.83 2.87
CA ILE A 80 -9.42 2.39 3.08
C ILE A 80 -10.08 2.16 4.44
N GLY A 81 -9.58 2.79 5.50
CA GLY A 81 -10.11 2.64 6.86
C GLY A 81 -11.57 3.09 7.01
N GLN A 82 -12.00 4.07 6.23
CA GLN A 82 -13.38 4.52 6.17
C GLN A 82 -14.23 3.84 5.09
N ASN A 83 -13.69 2.79 4.44
CA ASN A 83 -14.33 2.05 3.34
C ASN A 83 -14.78 2.94 2.16
N LEU A 84 -14.13 4.07 1.93
CA LEU A 84 -14.42 4.96 0.81
C LEU A 84 -13.85 4.44 -0.51
N VAL A 85 -12.77 3.66 -0.45
CA VAL A 85 -12.09 3.09 -1.62
C VAL A 85 -11.80 1.60 -1.37
N ALA A 86 -12.65 0.74 -1.91
CA ALA A 86 -12.48 -0.70 -1.93
C ALA A 86 -11.96 -1.23 -3.29
N THR A 87 -12.13 -0.45 -4.34
CA THR A 87 -11.67 -0.75 -5.71
C THR A 87 -11.00 0.48 -6.34
N TYR A 88 -10.22 0.28 -7.40
CA TYR A 88 -9.67 1.40 -8.18
C TYR A 88 -10.76 2.32 -8.74
N GLY A 89 -11.93 1.77 -9.09
CA GLY A 89 -13.05 2.55 -9.61
C GLY A 89 -13.66 3.51 -8.58
N ASP A 90 -13.62 3.16 -7.29
CA ASP A 90 -14.14 4.01 -6.23
C ASP A 90 -13.34 5.30 -6.09
N LEU A 91 -12.03 5.24 -6.39
CA LEU A 91 -11.18 6.43 -6.42
C LEU A 91 -11.75 7.52 -7.34
N TYR A 92 -12.32 7.11 -8.48
CA TYR A 92 -12.91 8.00 -9.48
C TYR A 92 -14.38 8.40 -9.19
N ARG A 93 -14.94 7.92 -8.07
CA ARG A 93 -16.28 8.26 -7.56
C ARG A 93 -16.24 9.08 -6.28
N LEU A 94 -15.03 9.40 -5.79
CA LEU A 94 -14.86 10.22 -4.60
C LEU A 94 -15.45 11.61 -4.80
N GLU A 95 -16.14 12.09 -3.76
CA GLU A 95 -16.75 13.41 -3.70
C GLU A 95 -15.99 14.33 -2.74
N GLU A 96 -16.05 15.64 -2.99
CA GLU A 96 -15.38 16.66 -2.17
C GLU A 96 -15.78 16.58 -0.69
N ASN A 97 -17.06 16.40 -0.41
CA ASN A 97 -17.59 16.29 0.95
C ASN A 97 -16.99 15.11 1.73
N GLN A 98 -16.76 13.98 1.07
CA GLN A 98 -16.10 12.81 1.66
C GLN A 98 -14.65 13.10 2.02
N LEU A 99 -13.94 13.79 1.13
CA LEU A 99 -12.53 14.13 1.33
C LEU A 99 -12.34 15.18 2.43
N VAL A 100 -13.16 16.22 2.45
CA VAL A 100 -13.10 17.28 3.48
C VAL A 100 -13.40 16.74 4.88
N ALA A 101 -14.15 15.65 5.00
CA ALA A 101 -14.40 14.97 6.28
C ALA A 101 -13.18 14.20 6.83
N LEU A 102 -12.14 14.00 6.02
CA LEU A 102 -10.93 13.31 6.43
C LEU A 102 -10.00 14.20 7.24
N GLU A 103 -9.20 13.58 8.13
CA GLU A 103 -8.22 14.32 8.93
C GLU A 103 -7.19 15.04 8.05
N ARG A 104 -6.91 16.29 8.40
CA ARG A 104 -5.93 17.15 7.71
C ARG A 104 -6.23 17.41 6.23
N MET A 105 -7.48 17.20 5.81
CA MET A 105 -7.92 17.46 4.45
C MET A 105 -8.79 18.74 4.42
N GLY A 106 -8.18 19.85 3.99
CA GLY A 106 -8.91 21.09 3.74
C GLY A 106 -9.57 21.08 2.36
N LYS A 107 -10.57 21.97 2.17
CA LYS A 107 -11.31 22.12 0.90
C LYS A 107 -10.39 22.21 -0.32
N LYS A 108 -9.39 23.11 -0.29
CA LYS A 108 -8.43 23.30 -1.39
C LYS A 108 -7.62 22.03 -1.69
N SER A 109 -7.25 21.26 -0.67
CA SER A 109 -6.53 20.00 -0.86
C SER A 109 -7.42 18.94 -1.48
N ALA A 110 -8.69 18.88 -1.10
CA ALA A 110 -9.69 17.99 -1.67
C ALA A 110 -9.95 18.33 -3.15
N GLU A 111 -10.15 19.60 -3.49
CA GLU A 111 -10.32 20.07 -4.87
C GLU A 111 -9.09 19.71 -5.73
N ASN A 112 -7.89 19.95 -5.23
CA ASN A 112 -6.64 19.62 -5.93
C ASN A 112 -6.52 18.10 -6.17
N LEU A 113 -6.83 17.29 -5.18
CA LEU A 113 -6.80 15.84 -5.32
C LEU A 113 -7.79 15.34 -6.37
N LEU A 114 -9.04 15.84 -6.33
CA LEU A 114 -10.05 15.49 -7.33
C LEU A 114 -9.63 15.89 -8.73
N ALA A 115 -9.00 17.06 -8.90
CA ALA A 115 -8.45 17.49 -10.17
C ALA A 115 -7.33 16.54 -10.66
N GLN A 116 -6.46 16.05 -9.76
CA GLN A 116 -5.42 15.07 -10.10
C GLN A 116 -6.02 13.72 -10.49
N ILE A 117 -7.05 13.26 -9.78
CA ILE A 117 -7.77 12.02 -10.09
C ILE A 117 -8.41 12.15 -11.48
N ASP A 118 -9.08 13.25 -11.77
CA ASP A 118 -9.70 13.47 -13.07
C ASP A 118 -8.67 13.56 -14.20
N ALA A 119 -7.59 14.31 -14.01
CA ALA A 119 -6.48 14.37 -14.96
C ALA A 119 -5.87 13.00 -15.26
N SER A 120 -5.87 12.08 -14.29
CA SER A 120 -5.35 10.73 -14.48
C SER A 120 -6.16 9.92 -15.50
N ARG A 121 -7.44 10.25 -15.75
CA ARG A 121 -8.29 9.61 -16.78
C ARG A 121 -7.72 9.75 -18.19
N GLN A 122 -6.90 10.77 -18.42
CA GLN A 122 -6.25 11.04 -19.71
C GLN A 122 -4.91 10.31 -19.88
N ARG A 123 -4.49 9.51 -18.88
CA ARG A 123 -3.25 8.71 -19.01
C ARG A 123 -3.44 7.62 -20.05
N GLY A 124 -2.38 7.38 -20.85
CA GLY A 124 -2.41 6.35 -21.90
C GLY A 124 -2.59 4.93 -21.35
N LEU A 125 -3.15 4.05 -22.19
CA LEU A 125 -3.44 2.65 -21.87
C LEU A 125 -2.23 1.90 -21.29
N GLY A 126 -1.03 2.14 -21.81
CA GLY A 126 0.20 1.49 -21.29
C GLY A 126 0.46 1.81 -19.82
N ARG A 127 0.18 3.04 -19.37
CA ARG A 127 0.31 3.42 -17.94
C ARG A 127 -0.76 2.76 -17.09
N LEU A 128 -1.98 2.67 -17.59
CA LEU A 128 -3.06 1.97 -16.89
C LEU A 128 -2.73 0.49 -16.70
N LEU A 129 -2.28 -0.19 -17.75
CA LEU A 129 -1.88 -1.60 -17.65
C LEU A 129 -0.75 -1.80 -16.65
N ASN A 130 0.25 -0.92 -16.64
CA ASN A 130 1.32 -0.94 -15.64
C ASN A 130 0.80 -0.67 -14.22
N ALA A 131 -0.19 0.20 -14.06
CA ALA A 131 -0.77 0.52 -12.76
C ALA A 131 -1.58 -0.64 -12.15
N LEU A 132 -2.11 -1.53 -13.00
CA LEU A 132 -2.94 -2.67 -12.61
C LEU A 132 -2.13 -3.98 -12.45
N SER A 133 -0.83 -3.96 -12.74
CA SER A 133 0.06 -5.14 -12.71
C SER A 133 0.50 -5.55 -11.29
#